data_4300af8ec15a3eaba0068a9fad50fade
#
_entry.id   4300af8ec15a3eaba0068a9fad50fade
#
_cell.length_a   1.000
_cell.length_b   1.000
_cell.length_c   1.000
_cell.angle_alpha   90.00
_cell.angle_beta   90.00
_cell.angle_gamma   90.00
#
_symmetry.space_group_name_H-M   'P 1'
#
loop_
_entity.id
_entity.type
_entity.pdbx_description
1 polymer ?
#
loop_
_entity_poly.entity_id
_entity_poly.type
_entity_poly.pdbx_seq_one_letter_code
_entity_poly.pdbx_strand_id
1 'polypeptide(L)'
;MNPRSYLIAFVLVLSTACQEPLAVRPGSGNWMSGQRVAGPGGVSEITVMTQNLYVGADVDLVIRALGTPDPGDDFPALQFAIETVGKTDFPARVQAIAAEIARRGPHAVGLQEVSRINIDLRPLGVPLVVDQDFLALLQAALAERGLNYQVAATSDNINVSLVGGLVRLVDHDALLVDASRVTVNAASGQAFSVNLGQVAPGVTLIRGWVFARTTIDGRAVTFASAHPEANLAGAPVGLLEQIRAAQVGEMVARVGGGDERVVLMGDLNDVEGSPMYAVLAGAGYTDTWRAMHPGTEGLTCCHRADLSDQVGSFDQRIDYVWTRGFARDNGTIQGSIDRFGAVPADRLTGPAYAIWPSDHAGLVAVLR
;
A
#
# COMPACT_ATOMS: atom_id res chain seq x y z
N MET A 1 -14.08 23.99 -32.59
CA MET A 1 -14.30 22.60 -33.03
C MET A 1 -14.88 21.85 -31.86
N ASN A 2 -15.97 21.12 -32.08
CA ASN A 2 -16.83 20.62 -31.00
C ASN A 2 -16.29 19.28 -30.49
N PRO A 3 -15.93 19.10 -29.21
CA PRO A 3 -15.32 17.85 -28.67
C PRO A 3 -16.25 16.63 -28.68
N ARG A 4 -17.47 16.77 -29.19
CA ARG A 4 -18.48 15.71 -29.22
C ARG A 4 -18.36 14.70 -30.37
N SER A 5 -17.46 14.91 -31.33
CA SER A 5 -17.42 14.11 -32.57
C SER A 5 -16.49 12.89 -32.56
N TYR A 6 -15.67 12.70 -31.54
CA TYR A 6 -14.68 11.61 -31.52
C TYR A 6 -15.07 10.39 -30.70
N LEU A 7 -16.27 10.40 -30.08
CA LEU A 7 -16.69 9.33 -29.16
C LEU A 7 -17.52 8.21 -29.82
N ILE A 8 -17.73 8.20 -31.14
CA ILE A 8 -18.70 7.29 -31.79
C ILE A 8 -18.10 5.99 -32.33
N ALA A 9 -16.78 5.79 -32.26
CA ALA A 9 -16.14 4.57 -32.80
C ALA A 9 -15.77 3.52 -31.75
N PHE A 10 -16.56 3.39 -30.66
CA PHE A 10 -16.28 2.42 -29.60
C PHE A 10 -17.24 1.24 -29.69
N VAL A 11 -17.05 0.35 -30.66
CA VAL A 11 -17.57 -1.01 -30.61
C VAL A 11 -16.41 -1.92 -30.24
N LEU A 12 -16.11 -2.03 -28.95
CA LEU A 12 -15.22 -3.06 -28.44
C LEU A 12 -16.05 -4.31 -28.17
N VAL A 13 -15.65 -5.40 -28.80
CA VAL A 13 -16.08 -6.73 -28.41
C VAL A 13 -15.41 -7.06 -27.07
N LEU A 14 -16.02 -6.61 -25.99
CA LEU A 14 -15.73 -7.17 -24.67
C LEU A 14 -16.41 -8.54 -24.63
N SER A 15 -15.62 -9.59 -24.84
CA SER A 15 -16.04 -10.93 -24.47
C SER A 15 -16.28 -10.92 -22.95
N THR A 16 -17.55 -10.97 -22.53
CA THR A 16 -17.92 -11.27 -21.15
C THR A 16 -17.53 -12.72 -20.85
N ALA A 17 -16.27 -12.95 -20.54
CA ALA A 17 -15.89 -14.15 -19.84
C ALA A 17 -16.42 -13.96 -18.41
N CYS A 18 -17.42 -14.73 -18.00
CA CYS A 18 -17.71 -14.95 -16.59
C CYS A 18 -16.44 -15.54 -15.99
N GLN A 19 -15.65 -14.73 -15.32
CA GLN A 19 -14.46 -15.18 -14.61
C GLN A 19 -14.92 -15.80 -13.30
N GLU A 20 -14.60 -17.06 -13.09
CA GLU A 20 -14.71 -17.64 -11.77
C GLU A 20 -13.70 -16.95 -10.83
N PRO A 21 -14.06 -16.73 -9.55
CA PRO A 21 -13.16 -16.08 -8.61
C PRO A 21 -11.85 -16.87 -8.44
N LEU A 22 -10.75 -16.16 -8.33
CA LEU A 22 -9.44 -16.75 -8.09
C LEU A 22 -9.41 -17.49 -6.75
N ALA A 23 -8.86 -18.69 -6.76
CA ALA A 23 -8.70 -19.48 -5.55
C ALA A 23 -7.41 -19.08 -4.80
N VAL A 24 -7.55 -18.73 -3.53
CA VAL A 24 -6.40 -18.61 -2.62
C VAL A 24 -5.90 -20.01 -2.27
N ARG A 25 -4.64 -20.32 -2.59
CA ARG A 25 -4.04 -21.58 -2.15
C ARG A 25 -3.78 -21.53 -0.64
N PRO A 26 -4.40 -22.38 0.20
CA PRO A 26 -3.94 -22.54 1.57
C PRO A 26 -2.52 -23.14 1.51
N GLY A 27 -1.57 -22.43 2.11
CA GLY A 27 -0.23 -23.00 2.29
C GLY A 27 -0.34 -24.36 2.97
N SER A 28 0.30 -25.39 2.41
CA SER A 28 0.32 -26.76 2.97
C SER A 28 1.22 -26.80 4.21
N GLY A 29 0.76 -26.23 5.29
CA GLY A 29 1.38 -26.30 6.60
C GLY A 29 0.33 -26.63 7.65
N ASN A 30 0.60 -27.65 8.45
CA ASN A 30 -0.21 -27.99 9.63
C ASN A 30 -0.15 -26.82 10.62
N TRP A 31 -1.16 -25.95 10.57
CA TRP A 31 -1.27 -24.81 11.48
C TRP A 31 -2.00 -25.26 12.76
N MET A 32 -1.22 -25.65 13.76
CA MET A 32 -1.74 -25.63 15.12
C MET A 32 -1.93 -24.18 15.51
N SER A 33 -3.16 -23.77 15.78
CA SER A 33 -3.50 -22.54 16.49
C SER A 33 -2.94 -22.62 17.91
N GLY A 34 -1.66 -22.33 18.06
CA GLY A 34 -1.04 -22.19 19.37
C GLY A 34 -1.52 -20.89 20.01
N GLN A 35 -2.49 -20.96 20.91
CA GLN A 35 -2.65 -19.92 21.92
C GLN A 35 -1.30 -19.78 22.65
N ARG A 36 -0.56 -18.71 22.35
CA ARG A 36 0.63 -18.37 23.12
C ARG A 36 0.21 -17.83 24.47
N VAL A 37 0.30 -18.69 25.48
CA VAL A 37 0.18 -18.27 26.88
C VAL A 37 1.39 -17.36 27.15
N ALA A 38 1.15 -16.07 27.40
CA ALA A 38 2.18 -15.15 27.85
C ALA A 38 2.70 -15.62 29.21
N GLY A 39 3.97 -16.00 29.26
CA GLY A 39 4.67 -16.29 30.51
C GLY A 39 4.87 -15.01 31.33
N PRO A 40 4.91 -15.06 32.65
CA PRO A 40 5.09 -13.89 33.50
C PRO A 40 6.49 -13.32 33.29
N GLY A 41 6.58 -12.09 32.72
CA GLY A 41 7.81 -11.32 32.60
C GLY A 41 8.43 -11.26 31.19
N GLY A 42 7.80 -11.83 30.15
CA GLY A 42 8.28 -11.76 28.77
C GLY A 42 8.04 -10.38 28.14
N VAL A 43 8.99 -9.93 27.31
CA VAL A 43 8.82 -8.76 26.43
C VAL A 43 7.64 -9.03 25.51
N SER A 44 6.61 -8.17 25.53
CA SER A 44 5.46 -8.30 24.62
C SER A 44 5.98 -8.24 23.18
N GLU A 45 5.72 -9.28 22.42
CA GLU A 45 6.03 -9.35 21.00
C GLU A 45 5.03 -8.47 20.23
N ILE A 46 5.51 -7.59 19.39
CA ILE A 46 4.69 -6.71 18.55
C ILE A 46 4.87 -7.14 17.11
N THR A 47 3.81 -7.58 16.47
CA THR A 47 3.81 -7.88 15.05
C THR A 47 3.16 -6.73 14.29
N VAL A 48 3.79 -6.27 13.22
CA VAL A 48 3.27 -5.25 12.31
C VAL A 48 3.36 -5.72 10.87
N MET A 49 2.51 -5.17 10.02
CA MET A 49 2.54 -5.40 8.59
C MET A 49 2.41 -4.07 7.85
N THR A 50 3.13 -3.90 6.74
CA THR A 50 2.84 -2.87 5.75
C THR A 50 2.58 -3.51 4.40
N GLN A 51 1.62 -2.95 3.66
CA GLN A 51 1.24 -3.43 2.34
C GLN A 51 0.71 -2.30 1.46
N ASN A 52 1.42 -2.00 0.39
CA ASN A 52 0.83 -1.26 -0.72
C ASN A 52 -0.18 -2.19 -1.42
N LEU A 53 -1.45 -1.76 -1.55
CA LEU A 53 -2.53 -2.59 -2.09
C LEU A 53 -2.56 -2.61 -3.61
N TYR A 54 -1.83 -1.74 -4.25
CA TYR A 54 -1.82 -1.51 -5.69
C TYR A 54 -3.20 -1.15 -6.25
N VAL A 55 -3.34 0.05 -6.76
CA VAL A 55 -4.58 0.57 -7.39
C VAL A 55 -5.10 -0.33 -8.52
N GLY A 56 -4.23 -1.15 -9.10
CA GLY A 56 -4.57 -2.11 -10.14
C GLY A 56 -4.27 -1.65 -11.56
N ALA A 57 -3.61 -0.50 -11.71
CA ALA A 57 -3.15 0.04 -13.00
C ALA A 57 -1.99 1.01 -12.81
N ASP A 58 -1.18 1.20 -13.85
CA ASP A 58 -0.16 2.25 -13.90
C ASP A 58 -0.84 3.62 -14.08
N VAL A 59 -1.09 4.30 -12.94
CA VAL A 59 -1.68 5.65 -12.91
C VAL A 59 -0.73 6.68 -13.50
N ASP A 60 0.58 6.49 -13.37
CA ASP A 60 1.59 7.39 -13.90
C ASP A 60 1.54 7.47 -15.44
N LEU A 61 1.17 6.37 -16.11
CA LEU A 61 0.96 6.37 -17.54
C LEU A 61 -0.16 7.34 -17.94
N VAL A 62 -1.27 7.35 -17.19
CA VAL A 62 -2.40 8.27 -17.42
C VAL A 62 -2.00 9.71 -17.12
N ILE A 63 -1.31 9.95 -16.00
CA ILE A 63 -0.83 11.30 -15.62
C ILE A 63 0.11 11.86 -16.70
N ARG A 64 1.03 11.04 -17.20
CA ARG A 64 1.96 11.43 -18.26
C ARG A 64 1.22 11.81 -19.53
N ALA A 65 0.27 11.00 -19.99
CA ALA A 65 -0.52 11.28 -21.17
C ALA A 65 -1.27 12.62 -21.03
N LEU A 66 -2.02 12.79 -19.94
CA LEU A 66 -2.76 14.04 -19.66
C LEU A 66 -1.85 15.27 -19.49
N GLY A 67 -0.57 15.08 -19.21
CA GLY A 67 0.44 16.15 -19.10
C GLY A 67 1.07 16.54 -20.43
N THR A 68 0.85 15.79 -21.51
CA THR A 68 1.37 16.13 -22.86
C THR A 68 0.45 17.11 -23.58
N PRO A 69 0.94 17.88 -24.57
CA PRO A 69 0.08 18.69 -25.44
C PRO A 69 -0.66 17.88 -26.52
N ASP A 70 -0.37 16.58 -26.65
CA ASP A 70 -1.03 15.68 -27.61
C ASP A 70 -2.24 14.98 -26.97
N PRO A 71 -3.48 15.39 -27.28
CA PRO A 71 -4.66 14.74 -26.71
C PRO A 71 -4.91 13.33 -27.32
N GLY A 72 -4.10 12.90 -28.26
CA GLY A 72 -4.24 11.60 -28.92
C GLY A 72 -3.76 10.43 -28.07
N ASP A 73 -2.92 10.67 -27.05
CA ASP A 73 -2.41 9.67 -26.13
C ASP A 73 -3.24 9.51 -24.86
N ASP A 74 -4.08 10.51 -24.49
CA ASP A 74 -4.91 10.50 -23.28
C ASP A 74 -5.84 9.28 -23.22
N PHE A 75 -6.58 9.07 -24.31
CA PHE A 75 -7.60 8.02 -24.35
C PHE A 75 -7.01 6.61 -24.36
N PRO A 76 -5.98 6.28 -25.17
CA PRO A 76 -5.29 4.99 -25.09
C PRO A 76 -4.72 4.69 -23.71
N ALA A 77 -4.12 5.66 -23.03
CA ALA A 77 -3.58 5.49 -21.68
C ALA A 77 -4.68 5.17 -20.67
N LEU A 78 -5.79 5.92 -20.69
CA LEU A 78 -6.94 5.68 -19.82
C LEU A 78 -7.59 4.33 -20.10
N GLN A 79 -7.77 3.95 -21.35
CA GLN A 79 -8.31 2.66 -21.73
C GLN A 79 -7.44 1.52 -21.21
N PHE A 80 -6.12 1.60 -21.40
CA PHE A 80 -5.18 0.59 -20.91
C PHE A 80 -5.24 0.46 -19.37
N ALA A 81 -5.33 1.57 -18.66
CA ALA A 81 -5.47 1.57 -17.21
C ALA A 81 -6.77 0.87 -16.76
N ILE A 82 -7.91 1.19 -17.38
CA ILE A 82 -9.21 0.57 -17.07
C ILE A 82 -9.18 -0.94 -17.35
N GLU A 83 -8.61 -1.35 -18.47
CA GLU A 83 -8.45 -2.79 -18.81
C GLU A 83 -7.56 -3.51 -17.80
N THR A 84 -6.51 -2.85 -17.31
CA THR A 84 -5.58 -3.41 -16.34
C THR A 84 -6.24 -3.56 -14.97
N VAL A 85 -7.03 -2.59 -14.50
CA VAL A 85 -7.86 -2.72 -13.28
C VAL A 85 -8.75 -3.98 -13.35
N GLY A 86 -9.35 -4.25 -14.51
CA GLY A 86 -10.15 -5.47 -14.70
C GLY A 86 -9.33 -6.77 -14.59
N LYS A 87 -8.07 -6.76 -15.06
CA LYS A 87 -7.18 -7.94 -15.03
C LYS A 87 -6.59 -8.21 -13.65
N THR A 88 -6.33 -7.16 -12.89
CA THR A 88 -5.67 -7.24 -11.59
C THR A 88 -6.61 -7.63 -10.44
N ASP A 89 -7.92 -7.71 -10.69
CA ASP A 89 -8.95 -8.34 -9.86
C ASP A 89 -8.76 -8.13 -8.33
N PHE A 90 -8.90 -6.89 -7.87
CA PHE A 90 -8.72 -6.59 -6.44
C PHE A 90 -9.63 -7.41 -5.52
N PRO A 91 -10.90 -7.69 -5.86
CA PRO A 91 -11.75 -8.59 -5.06
C PRO A 91 -11.12 -9.96 -4.79
N ALA A 92 -10.35 -10.50 -5.72
CA ALA A 92 -9.60 -11.74 -5.48
C ALA A 92 -8.32 -11.48 -4.68
N ARG A 93 -7.55 -10.43 -5.00
CA ARG A 93 -6.30 -10.08 -4.31
C ARG A 93 -6.49 -9.80 -2.83
N VAL A 94 -7.57 -9.13 -2.47
CA VAL A 94 -7.89 -8.81 -1.08
C VAL A 94 -8.08 -10.04 -0.20
N GLN A 95 -8.54 -11.16 -0.77
CA GLN A 95 -8.69 -12.42 -0.03
C GLN A 95 -7.33 -13.01 0.36
N ALA A 96 -6.31 -12.90 -0.49
CA ALA A 96 -4.95 -13.32 -0.17
C ALA A 96 -4.31 -12.42 0.89
N ILE A 97 -4.50 -11.11 0.78
CA ILE A 97 -4.01 -10.14 1.77
C ILE A 97 -4.66 -10.38 3.14
N ALA A 98 -5.98 -10.57 3.18
CA ALA A 98 -6.71 -10.87 4.41
C ALA A 98 -6.28 -12.22 5.03
N ALA A 99 -5.98 -13.23 4.20
CA ALA A 99 -5.46 -14.51 4.66
C ALA A 99 -4.06 -14.37 5.26
N GLU A 100 -3.18 -13.52 4.70
CA GLU A 100 -1.86 -13.24 5.27
C GLU A 100 -1.98 -12.48 6.59
N ILE A 101 -2.85 -11.47 6.69
CA ILE A 101 -3.15 -10.77 7.94
C ILE A 101 -3.66 -11.76 9.00
N ALA A 102 -4.57 -12.67 8.63
CA ALA A 102 -5.07 -13.72 9.53
C ALA A 102 -3.95 -14.64 10.02
N ARG A 103 -3.06 -15.05 9.13
CA ARG A 103 -1.95 -15.94 9.41
C ARG A 103 -0.91 -15.33 10.34
N ARG A 104 -0.57 -14.04 10.12
CA ARG A 104 0.48 -13.32 10.87
C ARG A 104 -0.04 -12.68 12.14
N GLY A 105 -1.32 -12.30 12.17
CA GLY A 105 -1.96 -11.65 13.30
C GLY A 105 -1.25 -10.35 13.71
N PRO A 106 -1.00 -9.38 12.82
CA PRO A 106 -0.33 -8.15 13.19
C PRO A 106 -1.17 -7.32 14.16
N HIS A 107 -0.52 -6.60 15.08
CA HIS A 107 -1.17 -5.63 15.96
C HIS A 107 -1.60 -4.38 15.19
N ALA A 108 -0.81 -4.00 14.18
CA ALA A 108 -1.12 -2.90 13.28
C ALA A 108 -0.74 -3.24 11.84
N VAL A 109 -1.53 -2.73 10.89
CA VAL A 109 -1.30 -2.85 9.44
C VAL A 109 -1.32 -1.45 8.82
N GLY A 110 -0.19 -1.02 8.26
CA GLY A 110 -0.10 0.18 7.42
C GLY A 110 -0.41 -0.18 5.98
N LEU A 111 -1.36 0.51 5.39
CA LEU A 111 -1.82 0.26 4.04
C LEU A 111 -1.61 1.50 3.18
N GLN A 112 -1.10 1.32 1.98
CA GLN A 112 -0.96 2.33 0.95
C GLN A 112 -1.79 1.94 -0.27
N GLU A 113 -2.14 2.90 -1.11
CA GLU A 113 -3.00 2.71 -2.28
C GLU A 113 -4.35 2.05 -1.95
N VAL A 114 -4.95 2.51 -0.85
CA VAL A 114 -6.28 2.06 -0.43
C VAL A 114 -7.31 2.80 -1.25
N SER A 115 -7.49 2.35 -2.49
CA SER A 115 -8.21 3.09 -3.51
C SER A 115 -9.72 2.85 -3.48
N ARG A 116 -10.47 3.90 -3.80
CA ARG A 116 -11.86 3.81 -4.21
C ARG A 116 -11.97 4.15 -5.69
N ILE A 117 -12.37 3.16 -6.48
CA ILE A 117 -12.51 3.26 -7.93
C ILE A 117 -14.00 3.24 -8.28
N ASN A 118 -14.47 4.27 -8.99
CA ASN A 118 -15.82 4.30 -9.55
C ASN A 118 -15.74 4.70 -11.02
N ILE A 119 -16.09 3.76 -11.90
CA ILE A 119 -16.13 3.94 -13.35
C ILE A 119 -17.52 3.54 -13.81
N ASP A 120 -18.24 4.46 -14.49
CA ASP A 120 -19.52 4.16 -15.12
C ASP A 120 -19.55 4.77 -16.53
N LEU A 121 -19.27 3.94 -17.53
CA LEU A 121 -19.26 4.37 -18.93
C LEU A 121 -20.57 4.12 -19.67
N ARG A 122 -21.63 3.62 -19.00
CA ARG A 122 -22.95 3.40 -19.61
C ARG A 122 -23.58 4.68 -20.21
N PRO A 123 -23.39 5.89 -19.64
CA PRO A 123 -23.86 7.12 -20.27
C PRO A 123 -23.22 7.39 -21.65
N LEU A 124 -22.08 6.77 -21.95
CA LEU A 124 -21.41 6.84 -23.25
C LEU A 124 -21.75 5.67 -24.16
N GLY A 125 -22.68 4.80 -23.75
CA GLY A 125 -23.05 3.60 -24.51
C GLY A 125 -22.11 2.41 -24.33
N VAL A 126 -21.14 2.48 -23.41
CA VAL A 126 -20.20 1.40 -23.10
C VAL A 126 -20.70 0.67 -21.84
N PRO A 127 -21.03 -0.64 -21.90
CA PRO A 127 -21.56 -1.38 -20.75
C PRO A 127 -20.47 -1.78 -19.75
N LEU A 128 -19.70 -0.79 -19.28
CA LEU A 128 -18.63 -0.98 -18.30
C LEU A 128 -18.96 -0.23 -17.02
N VAL A 129 -18.98 -0.96 -15.91
CA VAL A 129 -19.08 -0.41 -14.56
C VAL A 129 -18.05 -1.09 -13.67
N VAL A 130 -17.26 -0.28 -12.96
CA VAL A 130 -16.38 -0.72 -11.88
C VAL A 130 -16.72 0.12 -10.65
N ASP A 131 -17.03 -0.53 -9.55
CA ASP A 131 -17.26 0.13 -8.26
C ASP A 131 -16.57 -0.71 -7.18
N GLN A 132 -15.40 -0.24 -6.74
CA GLN A 132 -14.55 -0.94 -5.78
C GLN A 132 -14.10 0.02 -4.68
N ASP A 133 -14.37 -0.34 -3.45
CA ASP A 133 -13.85 0.30 -2.25
C ASP A 133 -12.89 -0.69 -1.56
N PHE A 134 -11.59 -0.48 -1.72
CA PHE A 134 -10.57 -1.41 -1.27
C PHE A 134 -10.59 -1.61 0.25
N LEU A 135 -10.84 -0.52 1.00
CA LEU A 135 -10.91 -0.60 2.45
C LEU A 135 -12.13 -1.41 2.91
N ALA A 136 -13.29 -1.15 2.33
CA ALA A 136 -14.49 -1.89 2.65
C ALA A 136 -14.38 -3.38 2.30
N LEU A 137 -13.79 -3.70 1.14
CA LEU A 137 -13.53 -5.08 0.72
C LEU A 137 -12.56 -5.79 1.67
N LEU A 138 -11.48 -5.12 2.10
CA LEU A 138 -10.52 -5.71 3.05
C LEU A 138 -11.16 -5.91 4.43
N GLN A 139 -11.90 -4.93 4.94
CA GLN A 139 -12.60 -5.07 6.22
C GLN A 139 -13.62 -6.22 6.19
N ALA A 140 -14.37 -6.37 5.10
CA ALA A 140 -15.28 -7.50 4.92
C ALA A 140 -14.54 -8.84 4.93
N ALA A 141 -13.44 -8.95 4.17
CA ALA A 141 -12.63 -10.17 4.10
C ALA A 141 -11.98 -10.54 5.45
N LEU A 142 -11.61 -9.54 6.27
CA LEU A 142 -11.10 -9.76 7.63
C LEU A 142 -12.22 -10.20 8.57
N ALA A 143 -13.40 -9.57 8.50
CA ALA A 143 -14.57 -9.93 9.31
C ALA A 143 -15.06 -11.36 8.99
N GLU A 144 -15.07 -11.79 7.73
CA GLU A 144 -15.39 -13.17 7.32
C GLU A 144 -14.45 -14.21 7.97
N ARG A 145 -13.23 -13.80 8.34
CA ARG A 145 -12.25 -14.62 9.05
C ARG A 145 -12.33 -14.50 10.58
N GLY A 146 -13.35 -13.78 11.08
CA GLY A 146 -13.54 -13.54 12.52
C GLY A 146 -12.51 -12.59 13.14
N LEU A 147 -11.84 -11.77 12.33
CA LEU A 147 -10.85 -10.81 12.79
C LEU A 147 -11.49 -9.43 13.03
N ASN A 148 -11.07 -8.76 14.09
CA ASN A 148 -11.60 -7.47 14.50
C ASN A 148 -10.56 -6.35 14.26
N TYR A 149 -10.27 -6.06 12.99
CA TYR A 149 -9.43 -4.92 12.63
C TYR A 149 -10.28 -3.66 12.45
N GLN A 150 -9.87 -2.59 13.12
CA GLN A 150 -10.51 -1.29 13.04
C GLN A 150 -9.58 -0.29 12.33
N VAL A 151 -10.16 0.62 11.56
CA VAL A 151 -9.45 1.75 10.97
C VAL A 151 -9.15 2.76 12.07
N ALA A 152 -7.87 2.94 12.39
CA ALA A 152 -7.43 3.93 13.35
C ALA A 152 -7.37 5.33 12.72
N ALA A 153 -6.88 5.43 11.49
CA ALA A 153 -6.78 6.69 10.74
C ALA A 153 -6.70 6.43 9.23
N THR A 154 -7.08 7.42 8.44
CA THR A 154 -6.88 7.50 6.99
C THR A 154 -6.31 8.86 6.60
N SER A 155 -5.60 8.94 5.47
CA SER A 155 -5.12 10.18 4.85
C SER A 155 -5.31 10.10 3.34
N ASP A 156 -5.98 11.09 2.75
CA ASP A 156 -6.21 11.15 1.30
C ASP A 156 -4.91 11.45 0.55
N ASN A 157 -4.72 10.82 -0.63
CA ASN A 157 -3.52 10.94 -1.46
C ASN A 157 -3.83 11.46 -2.87
N ILE A 158 -4.48 10.64 -3.69
CA ILE A 158 -4.75 10.96 -5.10
C ILE A 158 -6.25 11.18 -5.28
N ASN A 159 -6.59 12.21 -6.04
CA ASN A 159 -7.96 12.42 -6.50
C ASN A 159 -7.96 12.62 -8.01
N VAL A 160 -8.63 11.71 -8.72
CA VAL A 160 -8.79 11.71 -10.16
C VAL A 160 -10.27 11.83 -10.50
N SER A 161 -10.61 12.76 -11.40
CA SER A 161 -11.95 12.90 -11.96
C SER A 161 -11.85 13.22 -13.45
N LEU A 162 -12.06 12.20 -14.27
CA LEU A 162 -11.93 12.26 -15.73
C LEU A 162 -13.26 11.97 -16.42
N VAL A 163 -13.32 12.23 -17.73
CA VAL A 163 -14.48 11.95 -18.58
C VAL A 163 -15.77 12.53 -18.00
N GLY A 164 -15.72 13.80 -17.55
CA GLY A 164 -16.88 14.47 -16.95
C GLY A 164 -17.35 13.83 -15.62
N GLY A 165 -16.47 13.15 -14.91
CA GLY A 165 -16.74 12.48 -13.63
C GLY A 165 -17.26 11.04 -13.77
N LEU A 166 -17.24 10.47 -14.98
CA LEU A 166 -17.59 9.05 -15.20
C LEU A 166 -16.46 8.10 -14.81
N VAL A 167 -15.22 8.62 -14.68
CA VAL A 167 -14.06 7.89 -14.17
C VAL A 167 -13.55 8.63 -12.94
N ARG A 168 -13.64 8.02 -11.78
CA ARG A 168 -13.18 8.56 -10.51
C ARG A 168 -12.28 7.57 -9.80
N LEU A 169 -11.18 8.09 -9.27
CA LEU A 169 -10.29 7.39 -8.36
C LEU A 169 -10.00 8.32 -7.19
N VAL A 170 -10.27 7.87 -5.98
CA VAL A 170 -9.77 8.50 -4.75
C VAL A 170 -8.88 7.47 -4.07
N ASP A 171 -7.63 7.85 -3.88
CA ASP A 171 -6.66 7.03 -3.18
C ASP A 171 -6.39 7.59 -1.79
N HIS A 172 -6.10 6.72 -0.83
CA HIS A 172 -5.74 7.10 0.52
C HIS A 172 -4.85 6.06 1.18
N ASP A 173 -4.16 6.45 2.24
CA ASP A 173 -3.49 5.55 3.15
C ASP A 173 -4.40 5.21 4.32
N ALA A 174 -4.23 4.04 4.91
CA ALA A 174 -4.96 3.63 6.11
C ALA A 174 -4.05 2.94 7.12
N LEU A 175 -4.35 3.12 8.38
CA LEU A 175 -3.76 2.36 9.49
C LEU A 175 -4.86 1.54 10.16
N LEU A 176 -4.73 0.23 10.10
CA LEU A 176 -5.60 -0.71 10.80
C LEU A 176 -4.93 -1.18 12.09
N VAL A 177 -5.72 -1.43 13.12
CA VAL A 177 -5.29 -2.05 14.37
C VAL A 177 -6.20 -3.21 14.76
N ASP A 178 -5.63 -4.25 15.32
CA ASP A 178 -6.40 -5.34 15.95
C ASP A 178 -7.03 -4.84 17.25
N ALA A 179 -8.31 -4.49 17.19
CA ALA A 179 -9.04 -3.93 18.34
C ALA A 179 -9.21 -4.91 19.52
N SER A 180 -8.88 -6.20 19.33
CA SER A 180 -8.88 -7.16 20.43
C SER A 180 -7.62 -7.10 21.31
N ARG A 181 -6.53 -6.51 20.78
CA ARG A 181 -5.21 -6.46 21.46
C ARG A 181 -4.64 -5.06 21.60
N VAL A 182 -5.13 -4.11 20.81
CA VAL A 182 -4.59 -2.75 20.73
C VAL A 182 -5.63 -1.74 21.19
N THR A 183 -5.31 -0.98 22.21
CA THR A 183 -6.12 0.19 22.60
C THR A 183 -5.58 1.43 21.91
N VAL A 184 -6.41 2.09 21.12
CA VAL A 184 -6.07 3.38 20.47
C VAL A 184 -6.35 4.51 21.43
N ASN A 185 -5.31 5.28 21.80
CA ASN A 185 -5.42 6.44 22.70
C ASN A 185 -5.63 7.73 21.91
N ALA A 186 -4.99 7.86 20.74
CA ALA A 186 -5.15 8.95 19.79
C ALA A 186 -4.72 8.48 18.41
N ALA A 187 -5.40 8.95 17.37
CA ALA A 187 -5.03 8.68 15.99
C ALA A 187 -5.39 9.85 15.08
N SER A 188 -4.65 10.03 13.99
CA SER A 188 -4.91 11.06 12.99
C SER A 188 -4.28 10.69 11.65
N GLY A 189 -4.95 11.08 10.56
CA GLY A 189 -4.36 11.19 9.24
C GLY A 189 -4.07 12.65 8.92
N GLN A 190 -3.00 12.91 8.20
CA GLN A 190 -2.56 14.26 7.84
C GLN A 190 -1.95 14.27 6.44
N ALA A 191 -2.32 15.26 5.63
CA ALA A 191 -1.58 15.56 4.42
C ALA A 191 -0.23 16.19 4.77
N PHE A 192 0.81 15.91 3.99
CA PHE A 192 2.07 16.64 4.11
C PHE A 192 1.90 18.10 3.72
N SER A 193 2.71 18.98 4.31
CA SER A 193 2.72 20.41 3.97
C SER A 193 3.29 20.69 2.58
N VAL A 194 4.17 19.82 2.10
CA VAL A 194 4.77 19.87 0.75
C VAL A 194 4.13 18.80 -0.11
N ASN A 195 3.42 19.20 -1.15
CA ASN A 195 2.71 18.33 -2.10
C ASN A 195 2.78 18.93 -3.50
N LEU A 196 2.66 18.09 -4.54
CA LEU A 196 2.64 18.54 -5.94
C LEU A 196 1.34 19.26 -6.29
N GLY A 197 0.22 18.90 -5.65
CA GLY A 197 -1.08 19.48 -5.95
C GLY A 197 -1.66 19.02 -7.28
N GLN A 198 -2.24 19.93 -8.05
CA GLN A 198 -2.79 19.58 -9.35
C GLN A 198 -1.68 19.41 -10.39
N VAL A 199 -1.49 18.19 -10.87
CA VAL A 199 -0.44 17.81 -11.85
C VAL A 199 -0.94 17.72 -13.27
N ALA A 200 -2.26 17.48 -13.46
CA ALA A 200 -2.93 17.48 -14.75
C ALA A 200 -4.41 17.87 -14.57
N PRO A 201 -5.14 18.23 -15.66
CA PRO A 201 -6.57 18.47 -15.57
C PRO A 201 -7.33 17.28 -14.98
N GLY A 202 -8.02 17.49 -13.84
CA GLY A 202 -8.77 16.44 -13.14
C GLY A 202 -7.91 15.46 -12.32
N VAL A 203 -6.60 15.74 -12.13
CA VAL A 203 -5.69 14.91 -11.34
C VAL A 203 -4.99 15.76 -10.30
N THR A 204 -5.22 15.44 -9.03
CA THR A 204 -4.58 16.09 -7.88
C THR A 204 -3.80 15.05 -7.08
N LEU A 205 -2.51 15.30 -6.85
CA LEU A 205 -1.61 14.50 -6.02
C LEU A 205 -1.38 15.22 -4.70
N ILE A 206 -1.86 14.61 -3.63
CA ILE A 206 -1.63 15.01 -2.25
C ILE A 206 -1.14 13.76 -1.54
N ARG A 207 0.03 13.84 -0.93
CA ARG A 207 0.58 12.74 -0.14
C ARG A 207 0.40 13.02 1.34
N GLY A 208 0.35 11.94 2.12
CA GLY A 208 0.08 12.07 3.54
C GLY A 208 0.67 10.94 4.36
N TRP A 209 0.28 10.92 5.61
CA TRP A 209 0.65 9.92 6.58
C TRP A 209 -0.42 9.78 7.65
N VAL A 210 -0.44 8.63 8.29
CA VAL A 210 -1.36 8.29 9.37
C VAL A 210 -0.59 7.83 10.59
N PHE A 211 -1.10 8.08 11.80
CA PHE A 211 -0.52 7.53 13.01
C PHE A 211 -1.58 7.15 14.03
N ALA A 212 -1.20 6.27 14.95
CA ALA A 212 -1.96 5.96 16.16
C ALA A 212 -1.02 5.81 17.35
N ARG A 213 -1.30 6.54 18.44
CA ARG A 213 -0.73 6.28 19.75
C ARG A 213 -1.57 5.24 20.44
N THR A 214 -0.96 4.16 20.85
CA THR A 214 -1.66 2.97 21.32
C THR A 214 -1.09 2.45 22.63
N THR A 215 -1.86 1.58 23.29
CA THR A 215 -1.41 0.77 24.40
C THR A 215 -1.59 -0.72 24.07
N ILE A 216 -0.52 -1.49 24.23
CA ILE A 216 -0.49 -2.96 24.05
C ILE A 216 0.10 -3.55 25.32
N ASP A 217 -0.65 -4.41 26.02
CA ASP A 217 -0.24 -5.03 27.29
C ASP A 217 0.29 -4.01 28.31
N GLY A 218 -0.38 -2.84 28.41
CA GLY A 218 -0.02 -1.74 29.31
C GLY A 218 1.20 -0.91 28.87
N ARG A 219 1.74 -1.11 27.68
CA ARG A 219 2.91 -0.37 27.14
C ARG A 219 2.49 0.54 26.00
N ALA A 220 3.01 1.75 26.02
CA ALA A 220 2.80 2.70 24.94
C ALA A 220 3.60 2.30 23.69
N VAL A 221 2.93 2.30 22.54
CA VAL A 221 3.52 2.09 21.22
C VAL A 221 2.85 3.04 20.23
N THR A 222 3.64 3.74 19.45
CA THR A 222 3.13 4.57 18.36
C THR A 222 3.37 3.86 17.04
N PHE A 223 2.30 3.67 16.28
CA PHE A 223 2.37 3.21 14.90
C PHE A 223 2.19 4.39 13.96
N ALA A 224 2.97 4.45 12.90
CA ALA A 224 2.80 5.40 11.81
C ALA A 224 2.94 4.68 10.47
N SER A 225 2.19 5.13 9.47
CA SER A 225 2.31 4.68 8.10
C SER A 225 2.30 5.89 7.17
N ALA A 226 3.11 5.84 6.12
CA ALA A 226 3.24 6.93 5.18
C ALA A 226 3.40 6.43 3.74
N HIS A 227 2.98 7.28 2.80
CA HIS A 227 3.18 7.11 1.37
C HIS A 227 3.63 8.45 0.78
N PRO A 228 4.93 8.79 0.92
CA PRO A 228 5.51 10.00 0.35
C PRO A 228 5.45 10.02 -1.17
N GLU A 229 5.91 11.13 -1.77
CA GLU A 229 5.80 11.35 -3.20
C GLU A 229 6.56 10.30 -4.01
N ALA A 230 5.91 9.79 -5.04
CA ALA A 230 6.50 8.86 -6.00
C ALA A 230 7.43 9.58 -7.00
N ASN A 231 8.15 8.80 -7.80
CA ASN A 231 8.87 9.35 -8.95
C ASN A 231 7.87 9.70 -10.04
N LEU A 232 7.94 10.93 -10.54
CA LEU A 232 7.10 11.41 -11.64
C LEU A 232 8.00 11.74 -12.84
N ALA A 233 7.68 11.15 -13.99
CA ALA A 233 8.44 11.40 -15.21
C ALA A 233 8.39 12.89 -15.59
N GLY A 234 9.55 13.45 -15.98
CA GLY A 234 9.68 14.86 -16.33
C GLY A 234 9.93 15.80 -15.15
N ALA A 235 9.88 15.32 -13.92
CA ALA A 235 10.29 16.12 -12.78
C ALA A 235 11.79 16.45 -12.82
N PRO A 236 12.21 17.64 -12.35
CA PRO A 236 13.63 17.96 -12.23
C PRO A 236 14.40 16.96 -11.37
N VAL A 237 15.62 16.63 -11.81
CA VAL A 237 16.50 15.69 -11.08
C VAL A 237 16.70 16.16 -9.63
N GLY A 238 16.52 15.26 -8.69
CA GLY A 238 16.71 15.51 -7.25
C GLY A 238 15.53 16.23 -6.56
N LEU A 239 14.52 16.69 -7.30
CA LEU A 239 13.40 17.41 -6.70
C LEU A 239 12.53 16.48 -5.85
N LEU A 240 12.15 15.32 -6.39
CA LEU A 240 11.25 14.39 -5.71
C LEU A 240 11.91 13.75 -4.49
N GLU A 241 13.22 13.48 -4.53
CA GLU A 241 14.00 13.02 -3.38
C GLU A 241 13.99 14.05 -2.26
N GLN A 242 14.12 15.34 -2.58
CA GLN A 242 14.04 16.43 -1.60
C GLN A 242 12.63 16.56 -1.01
N ILE A 243 11.59 16.42 -1.84
CA ILE A 243 10.20 16.42 -1.39
C ILE A 243 9.98 15.27 -0.41
N ARG A 244 10.38 14.03 -0.73
CA ARG A 244 10.26 12.87 0.16
C ARG A 244 10.99 13.08 1.48
N ALA A 245 12.20 13.62 1.44
CA ALA A 245 12.97 13.93 2.64
C ALA A 245 12.24 14.97 3.53
N ALA A 246 11.64 16.00 2.93
CA ALA A 246 10.86 17.01 3.65
C ALA A 246 9.57 16.42 4.24
N GLN A 247 8.84 15.60 3.47
CA GLN A 247 7.63 14.92 3.89
C GLN A 247 7.88 13.99 5.08
N VAL A 248 8.89 13.12 4.98
CA VAL A 248 9.27 12.20 6.06
C VAL A 248 9.81 12.98 7.27
N GLY A 249 10.55 14.07 7.05
CA GLY A 249 11.02 14.97 8.13
C GLY A 249 9.86 15.58 8.91
N GLU A 250 8.80 16.02 8.24
CA GLU A 250 7.57 16.53 8.87
C GLU A 250 6.92 15.45 9.74
N MET A 251 6.74 14.24 9.21
CA MET A 251 6.16 13.12 9.95
C MET A 251 7.00 12.78 11.20
N VAL A 252 8.31 12.63 11.05
CA VAL A 252 9.22 12.32 12.16
C VAL A 252 9.14 13.37 13.27
N ALA A 253 9.05 14.64 12.91
CA ALA A 253 8.91 15.74 13.90
C ALA A 253 7.60 15.65 14.69
N ARG A 254 6.54 15.08 14.10
CA ARG A 254 5.21 14.98 14.73
C ARG A 254 5.02 13.66 15.51
N VAL A 255 5.53 12.56 14.99
CA VAL A 255 5.38 11.21 15.58
C VAL A 255 6.31 11.01 16.76
N GLY A 256 7.49 11.60 16.73
CA GLY A 256 8.57 11.28 17.63
C GLY A 256 8.91 12.34 18.64
N GLY A 257 8.67 12.06 19.90
CA GLY A 257 9.21 12.81 21.06
C GLY A 257 9.25 11.91 22.28
N GLY A 258 10.45 11.60 22.79
CA GLY A 258 10.65 10.84 24.02
C GLY A 258 11.01 9.38 23.86
N ASP A 259 10.96 8.63 24.96
CA ASP A 259 11.36 7.21 25.06
C ASP A 259 10.30 6.23 24.55
N GLU A 260 9.31 6.70 23.80
CA GLU A 260 8.24 5.86 23.26
C GLU A 260 8.76 4.90 22.19
N ARG A 261 8.24 3.69 22.20
CA ARG A 261 8.42 2.75 21.10
C ARG A 261 7.62 3.25 19.89
N VAL A 262 8.31 3.45 18.78
CA VAL A 262 7.70 3.88 17.52
C VAL A 262 8.00 2.86 16.44
N VAL A 263 6.97 2.43 15.71
CA VAL A 263 7.08 1.69 14.46
C VAL A 263 6.53 2.58 13.35
N LEU A 264 7.41 2.92 12.41
CA LEU A 264 7.07 3.64 11.20
C LEU A 264 7.18 2.65 10.04
N MET A 265 6.16 2.57 9.21
CA MET A 265 6.08 1.64 8.10
C MET A 265 5.46 2.31 6.87
N GLY A 266 5.59 1.70 5.72
CA GLY A 266 4.95 2.17 4.49
C GLY A 266 5.80 1.97 3.26
N ASP A 267 5.20 2.29 2.14
CA ASP A 267 5.90 2.55 0.89
C ASP A 267 6.45 3.98 0.93
N LEU A 268 7.75 4.09 1.12
CA LEU A 268 8.40 5.40 1.25
C LEU A 268 8.92 5.95 -0.08
N ASN A 269 8.69 5.24 -1.18
CA ASN A 269 9.03 5.63 -2.55
C ASN A 269 10.49 6.04 -2.76
N ASP A 270 11.39 5.61 -1.87
CA ASP A 270 12.82 5.94 -1.94
C ASP A 270 13.68 4.78 -1.45
N VAL A 271 14.92 4.78 -1.88
CA VAL A 271 15.86 3.69 -1.63
C VAL A 271 16.84 4.00 -0.50
N GLU A 272 17.56 2.97 -0.04
CA GLU A 272 18.66 3.13 0.90
C GLU A 272 19.73 4.09 0.36
N GLY A 273 20.22 4.98 1.24
CA GLY A 273 21.19 6.00 0.88
C GLY A 273 20.62 7.30 0.33
N SER A 274 19.30 7.38 0.14
CA SER A 274 18.61 8.60 -0.27
C SER A 274 18.56 9.66 0.85
N PRO A 275 18.23 10.92 0.52
CA PRO A 275 17.98 11.96 1.53
C PRO A 275 16.88 11.58 2.54
N MET A 276 15.80 10.94 2.10
CA MET A 276 14.72 10.45 2.95
C MET A 276 15.23 9.41 3.95
N TYR A 277 16.05 8.43 3.48
CA TYR A 277 16.63 7.41 4.33
C TYR A 277 17.56 8.04 5.40
N ALA A 278 18.35 9.05 5.01
CA ALA A 278 19.22 9.78 5.94
C ALA A 278 18.43 10.53 7.02
N VAL A 279 17.25 11.08 6.70
CA VAL A 279 16.36 11.74 7.67
C VAL A 279 15.92 10.74 8.75
N LEU A 280 15.47 9.54 8.39
CA LEU A 280 15.05 8.53 9.34
C LEU A 280 16.19 8.04 10.22
N ALA A 281 17.31 7.69 9.60
CA ALA A 281 18.51 7.23 10.33
C ALA A 281 19.03 8.32 11.28
N GLY A 282 19.08 9.59 10.83
CA GLY A 282 19.48 10.74 11.63
C GLY A 282 18.55 11.05 12.79
N ALA A 283 17.26 10.68 12.69
CA ALA A 283 16.26 10.80 13.76
C ALA A 283 16.28 9.60 14.75
N GLY A 284 17.25 8.71 14.63
CA GLY A 284 17.43 7.59 15.53
C GLY A 284 16.53 6.38 15.26
N TYR A 285 15.91 6.32 14.07
CA TYR A 285 15.21 5.12 13.65
C TYR A 285 16.18 4.09 13.10
N THR A 286 15.86 2.83 13.31
CA THR A 286 16.62 1.68 12.78
C THR A 286 15.79 1.02 11.68
N ASP A 287 16.40 0.84 10.51
CA ASP A 287 15.84 0.02 9.44
C ASP A 287 15.83 -1.45 9.88
N THR A 288 14.63 -1.99 10.10
CA THR A 288 14.45 -3.33 10.64
C THR A 288 14.96 -4.42 9.70
N TRP A 289 14.80 -4.22 8.37
CA TRP A 289 15.32 -5.18 7.40
C TRP A 289 16.85 -5.26 7.48
N ARG A 290 17.54 -4.12 7.43
CA ARG A 290 19.01 -4.08 7.52
C ARG A 290 19.55 -4.60 8.84
N ALA A 291 18.84 -4.34 9.93
CA ALA A 291 19.22 -4.84 11.26
C ALA A 291 19.13 -6.37 11.37
N MET A 292 18.15 -6.99 10.72
CA MET A 292 17.88 -8.43 10.82
C MET A 292 18.47 -9.23 9.65
N HIS A 293 18.66 -8.59 8.48
CA HIS A 293 19.17 -9.21 7.25
C HIS A 293 20.30 -8.39 6.61
N PRO A 294 21.45 -8.22 7.29
CA PRO A 294 22.49 -7.30 6.84
C PRO A 294 23.15 -7.68 5.49
N GLY A 295 22.94 -8.90 5.02
CA GLY A 295 23.51 -9.42 3.77
C GLY A 295 22.55 -9.50 2.60
N THR A 296 21.28 -9.02 2.75
CA THR A 296 20.28 -9.13 1.68
C THR A 296 19.64 -7.78 1.37
N GLU A 297 19.28 -7.57 0.12
CA GLU A 297 18.69 -6.30 -0.34
C GLU A 297 17.24 -6.14 0.14
N GLY A 298 16.46 -7.24 0.16
CA GLY A 298 15.06 -7.21 0.60
C GLY A 298 14.15 -6.43 -0.34
N LEU A 299 14.38 -6.53 -1.65
CA LEU A 299 13.66 -5.79 -2.68
C LEU A 299 12.15 -6.02 -2.60
N THR A 300 11.36 -4.95 -2.77
CA THR A 300 9.91 -4.98 -2.58
C THR A 300 9.11 -4.48 -3.78
N CYS A 301 9.71 -3.80 -4.74
CA CYS A 301 9.02 -3.23 -5.91
C CYS A 301 9.76 -3.56 -7.21
N CYS A 302 9.10 -3.73 -8.32
CA CYS A 302 7.68 -3.93 -8.51
C CYS A 302 7.44 -5.13 -9.43
N HIS A 303 6.33 -5.82 -9.25
CA HIS A 303 5.81 -6.74 -10.25
C HIS A 303 5.30 -5.98 -11.48
N ARG A 304 4.99 -6.71 -12.55
CA ARG A 304 4.38 -6.09 -13.75
C ARG A 304 3.02 -5.47 -13.42
N ALA A 305 2.67 -4.41 -14.13
CA ALA A 305 1.40 -3.70 -13.93
C ALA A 305 0.14 -4.60 -14.04
N ASP A 306 0.19 -5.66 -14.84
CA ASP A 306 -0.90 -6.65 -14.95
C ASP A 306 -0.78 -7.82 -13.95
N LEU A 307 0.22 -7.79 -13.06
CA LEU A 307 0.51 -8.79 -12.04
C LEU A 307 0.74 -10.21 -12.58
N SER A 308 1.06 -10.35 -13.87
CA SER A 308 1.12 -11.64 -14.57
C SER A 308 2.50 -12.30 -14.56
N ASP A 309 3.56 -11.61 -14.18
CA ASP A 309 4.91 -12.14 -14.14
C ASP A 309 5.01 -13.40 -13.27
N GLN A 310 5.78 -14.39 -13.74
CA GLN A 310 5.86 -15.70 -13.07
C GLN A 310 6.83 -15.69 -11.88
N VAL A 311 7.83 -14.82 -11.93
CA VAL A 311 8.85 -14.63 -10.91
C VAL A 311 8.92 -13.14 -10.63
N GLY A 312 9.00 -12.74 -9.36
CA GLY A 312 9.10 -11.33 -9.00
C GLY A 312 10.28 -10.65 -9.67
N SER A 313 10.03 -9.49 -10.26
CA SER A 313 11.02 -8.68 -10.96
C SER A 313 11.45 -7.44 -10.14
N PHE A 314 11.44 -7.58 -8.82
CA PHE A 314 11.80 -6.49 -7.92
C PHE A 314 13.23 -6.00 -8.14
N ASP A 315 13.40 -4.70 -8.26
CA ASP A 315 14.69 -4.03 -8.42
C ASP A 315 14.95 -2.93 -7.39
N GLN A 316 13.94 -2.61 -6.55
CA GLN A 316 14.03 -1.58 -5.52
C GLN A 316 13.46 -2.09 -4.19
N ARG A 317 14.01 -1.58 -3.09
CA ARG A 317 13.43 -1.69 -1.76
C ARG A 317 12.93 -0.32 -1.34
N ILE A 318 11.63 -0.11 -1.44
CA ILE A 318 10.96 1.16 -1.14
C ILE A 318 9.91 1.02 -0.05
N ASP A 319 9.50 -0.21 0.28
CA ASP A 319 8.69 -0.50 1.45
C ASP A 319 9.58 -0.78 2.66
N TYR A 320 9.19 -0.23 3.80
CA TYR A 320 10.02 -0.26 5.01
C TYR A 320 9.21 -0.53 6.28
N VAL A 321 9.89 -1.11 7.25
CA VAL A 321 9.54 -1.06 8.67
C VAL A 321 10.73 -0.46 9.40
N TRP A 322 10.56 0.73 9.95
CA TRP A 322 11.53 1.44 10.76
C TRP A 322 11.10 1.42 12.22
N THR A 323 12.04 1.28 13.13
CA THR A 323 11.76 1.19 14.56
C THR A 323 12.61 2.14 15.37
N ARG A 324 12.03 2.69 16.45
CA ARG A 324 12.76 3.43 17.48
C ARG A 324 12.30 2.96 18.86
N GLY A 325 13.20 2.86 19.83
CA GLY A 325 12.90 2.37 21.18
C GLY A 325 12.75 0.85 21.29
N PHE A 326 13.17 0.07 20.28
CA PHE A 326 13.18 -1.40 20.27
C PHE A 326 14.57 -2.01 20.41
N ALA A 327 15.62 -1.21 20.20
CA ALA A 327 16.98 -1.70 20.39
C ALA A 327 17.26 -2.00 21.86
N ARG A 328 17.99 -3.08 22.13
CA ARG A 328 18.55 -3.40 23.45
C ARG A 328 19.77 -2.53 23.75
N ASP A 329 20.30 -2.61 24.95
CA ASP A 329 21.48 -1.87 25.38
C ASP A 329 22.72 -2.08 24.47
N ASN A 330 22.76 -3.22 23.75
CA ASN A 330 23.81 -3.51 22.76
C ASN A 330 23.48 -3.01 21.34
N GLY A 331 22.39 -2.25 21.14
CA GLY A 331 21.97 -1.73 19.86
C GLY A 331 21.29 -2.74 18.92
N THR A 332 21.04 -3.99 19.36
CA THR A 332 20.38 -4.99 18.51
C THR A 332 18.87 -4.96 18.65
N ILE A 333 18.15 -5.13 17.53
CA ILE A 333 16.71 -5.40 17.49
C ILE A 333 16.52 -6.90 17.44
N GLN A 334 15.61 -7.43 18.28
CA GLN A 334 15.24 -8.84 18.23
C GLN A 334 13.90 -9.04 17.55
N GLY A 335 13.83 -10.12 16.76
CA GLY A 335 12.60 -10.47 16.06
C GLY A 335 12.86 -11.16 14.73
N SER A 336 11.94 -10.96 13.81
CA SER A 336 12.06 -11.36 12.41
C SER A 336 11.35 -10.34 11.52
N ILE A 337 11.74 -10.29 10.26
CA ILE A 337 11.03 -9.55 9.23
C ILE A 337 11.03 -10.40 7.95
N ASP A 338 9.85 -10.52 7.34
CA ASP A 338 9.64 -11.35 6.15
C ASP A 338 8.89 -10.53 5.09
N ARG A 339 8.95 -10.98 3.84
CA ARG A 339 8.16 -10.44 2.72
C ARG A 339 6.96 -11.33 2.43
N PHE A 340 5.85 -10.73 2.02
CA PHE A 340 4.66 -11.38 1.46
C PHE A 340 4.42 -10.88 0.04
N GLY A 341 4.01 -11.75 -0.88
CA GLY A 341 3.88 -11.42 -2.29
C GLY A 341 5.21 -11.42 -3.05
N ALA A 342 6.26 -12.06 -2.50
CA ALA A 342 7.60 -12.03 -3.07
C ALA A 342 8.05 -13.36 -3.70
N VAL A 343 7.35 -14.43 -3.43
CA VAL A 343 7.69 -15.78 -3.95
C VAL A 343 6.53 -16.38 -4.73
N PRO A 344 6.76 -17.22 -5.74
CA PRO A 344 5.69 -17.77 -6.57
C PRO A 344 4.57 -18.47 -5.81
N ALA A 345 4.83 -18.96 -4.60
CA ALA A 345 3.83 -19.56 -3.72
C ALA A 345 2.79 -18.57 -3.18
N ASP A 346 3.09 -17.26 -3.20
CA ASP A 346 2.19 -16.20 -2.75
C ASP A 346 1.18 -15.81 -3.83
N ARG A 347 1.34 -16.29 -5.07
CA ARG A 347 0.44 -15.95 -6.17
C ARG A 347 -0.92 -16.59 -5.99
N LEU A 348 -1.96 -15.82 -6.30
CA LEU A 348 -3.31 -16.35 -6.47
C LEU A 348 -3.40 -17.13 -7.77
N THR A 349 -3.99 -18.33 -7.71
CA THR A 349 -4.15 -19.18 -8.90
C THR A 349 -5.62 -19.37 -9.23
N GLY A 350 -5.98 -19.07 -10.47
CA GLY A 350 -7.30 -19.34 -11.04
C GLY A 350 -7.21 -20.30 -12.23
N PRO A 351 -8.35 -20.66 -12.82
CA PRO A 351 -8.39 -21.60 -13.96
C PRO A 351 -7.64 -21.12 -15.19
N ALA A 352 -7.55 -19.81 -15.40
CA ALA A 352 -7.00 -19.21 -16.61
C ALA A 352 -5.65 -18.50 -16.40
N TYR A 353 -5.34 -18.03 -15.17
CA TYR A 353 -4.15 -17.24 -14.90
C TYR A 353 -3.79 -17.25 -13.40
N ALA A 354 -2.60 -16.78 -13.10
CA ALA A 354 -2.14 -16.53 -11.74
C ALA A 354 -1.61 -15.11 -11.66
N ILE A 355 -2.01 -14.37 -10.60
CA ILE A 355 -1.59 -13.00 -10.35
C ILE A 355 -0.97 -12.85 -8.96
N TRP A 356 -0.22 -11.79 -8.75
CA TRP A 356 0.32 -11.44 -7.44
C TRP A 356 -0.73 -10.71 -6.56
N PRO A 357 -0.59 -10.76 -5.22
CA PRO A 357 -1.49 -10.01 -4.32
C PRO A 357 -1.42 -8.49 -4.48
N SER A 358 -0.25 -7.98 -4.87
CA SER A 358 0.06 -6.59 -5.16
C SER A 358 1.24 -6.54 -6.13
N ASP A 359 1.54 -5.40 -6.72
CA ASP A 359 2.81 -5.16 -7.42
C ASP A 359 3.97 -4.92 -6.45
N HIS A 360 3.69 -4.67 -5.17
CA HIS A 360 4.66 -4.62 -4.09
C HIS A 360 4.66 -5.89 -3.24
N ALA A 361 5.82 -6.26 -2.73
CA ALA A 361 5.90 -7.18 -1.61
C ALA A 361 5.60 -6.44 -0.31
N GLY A 362 4.63 -6.92 0.45
CA GLY A 362 4.40 -6.45 1.82
C GLY A 362 5.49 -6.93 2.78
N LEU A 363 5.67 -6.20 3.87
CA LEU A 363 6.60 -6.56 4.95
C LEU A 363 5.84 -6.92 6.22
N VAL A 364 6.24 -8.02 6.85
CA VAL A 364 5.72 -8.43 8.16
C VAL A 364 6.86 -8.51 9.15
N ALA A 365 6.87 -7.67 10.17
CA ALA A 365 7.89 -7.64 11.20
C ALA A 365 7.34 -8.07 12.57
N VAL A 366 8.10 -8.93 13.23
CA VAL A 366 7.91 -9.34 14.63
C VAL A 366 9.01 -8.70 15.45
N LEU A 367 8.65 -7.85 16.41
CA LEU A 367 9.55 -7.02 17.22
C LEU A 367 9.45 -7.44 18.69
N ARG A 368 10.61 -7.56 19.40
CA ARG A 368 10.68 -7.99 20.81
C ARG A 368 11.44 -7.01 21.65
#